data_6b0cee401f16b9bd99c6adb356b828ce
#
_entry.id   6b0cee401f16b9bd99c6adb356b828ce
#
_cell.length_a   1.000
_cell.length_b   1.000
_cell.length_c   1.000
_cell.angle_alpha   90.00
_cell.angle_beta   90.00
_cell.angle_gamma   90.00
#
_symmetry.space_group_name_H-M   'P 1'
#
loop_
_entity.id
_entity.type
_entity.pdbx_description
1 polymer ?
#
loop_
_entity_poly.entity_id
_entity_poly.type
_entity_poly.pdbx_seq_one_letter_code
_entity_poly.pdbx_strand_id
1 'polypeptide(L)'
;MIESTANVSLEPSGDQNDAVSLTRIANLAQLSRTLKIDFGCYRPQGTETRVYIKTFESGSEVDPDTINFVEIQPKVAIPASDVFEFRDYSYEATGLNFNAFQVKIVMRSRNQASVPQIIDFRSTALAT
;
A
#
# COMPACT_ATOMS: atom_id res chain seq x y z
N MET A 1 -15.43 -16.17 -9.05
CA MET A 1 -14.53 -15.11 -8.51
C MET A 1 -14.02 -14.27 -9.67
N ILE A 2 -14.13 -12.98 -9.55
CA ILE A 2 -13.61 -12.06 -10.55
C ILE A 2 -12.46 -11.27 -9.93
N GLU A 3 -11.33 -11.29 -10.62
CA GLU A 3 -10.13 -10.60 -10.17
C GLU A 3 -9.85 -9.41 -11.07
N SER A 4 -9.57 -8.28 -10.46
CA SER A 4 -9.13 -7.08 -11.16
C SER A 4 -7.77 -6.66 -10.61
N THR A 5 -6.81 -6.48 -11.49
CA THR A 5 -5.48 -6.01 -11.12
C THR A 5 -5.26 -4.61 -11.67
N ALA A 6 -4.82 -3.72 -10.81
CA ALA A 6 -4.50 -2.36 -11.20
C ALA A 6 -2.98 -2.15 -11.09
N ASN A 7 -2.37 -1.75 -12.21
CA ASN A 7 -0.96 -1.37 -12.22
C ASN A 7 -0.86 0.12 -11.93
N VAL A 8 -0.60 0.43 -10.68
CA VAL A 8 -0.39 1.82 -10.26
C VAL A 8 1.04 1.96 -9.75
N SER A 9 1.69 3.03 -10.16
CA SER A 9 3.03 3.33 -9.68
C SER A 9 2.96 4.17 -8.42
N LEU A 10 3.95 3.99 -7.55
CA LEU A 10 4.11 4.82 -6.38
C LEU A 10 4.75 6.14 -6.76
N GLU A 11 4.18 7.24 -6.30
CA GLU A 11 4.71 8.58 -6.52
C GLU A 11 5.25 9.11 -5.20
N PRO A 12 6.52 9.57 -5.17
CA PRO A 12 7.08 10.12 -3.93
C PRO A 12 6.37 11.41 -3.55
N SER A 13 6.06 11.52 -2.27
CA SER A 13 5.40 12.68 -1.69
C SER A 13 5.73 12.73 -0.21
N GLY A 14 6.34 13.80 0.28
CA GLY A 14 6.48 13.93 1.71
C GLY A 14 7.72 14.62 2.23
N ASP A 15 7.90 14.54 3.53
CA ASP A 15 8.85 15.28 4.32
C ASP A 15 10.24 14.67 4.37
N GLN A 16 11.19 15.43 4.93
CA GLN A 16 12.60 15.05 5.03
C GLN A 16 12.86 13.82 5.89
N ASN A 17 12.00 13.55 6.89
CA ASN A 17 12.19 12.46 7.84
C ASN A 17 11.38 11.21 7.48
N ASP A 18 10.30 11.39 6.72
CA ASP A 18 9.42 10.32 6.29
C ASP A 18 9.31 10.36 4.78
N ALA A 19 9.53 9.23 4.13
CA ALA A 19 9.21 9.09 2.71
C ALA A 19 7.80 8.56 2.60
N VAL A 20 6.94 9.32 1.92
CA VAL A 20 5.56 8.93 1.65
C VAL A 20 5.39 8.68 0.17
N SER A 21 4.90 7.51 -0.18
CA SER A 21 4.60 7.15 -1.56
C SER A 21 3.10 6.91 -1.69
N LEU A 22 2.49 7.57 -2.67
CA LEU A 22 1.07 7.45 -2.96
C LEU A 22 0.88 6.85 -4.35
N THR A 23 -0.10 5.98 -4.49
CA THR A 23 -0.58 5.61 -5.81
C THR A 23 -1.58 6.66 -6.29
N ARG A 24 -1.89 6.64 -7.57
CA ARG A 24 -3.07 7.33 -8.08
C ARG A 24 -4.31 6.55 -7.62
N ILE A 25 -5.46 7.21 -7.69
CA ILE A 25 -6.73 6.50 -7.46
C ILE A 25 -6.95 5.55 -8.62
N ALA A 26 -7.08 4.26 -8.28
CA ALA A 26 -7.39 3.23 -9.26
C ALA A 26 -8.90 3.01 -9.30
N ASN A 27 -9.47 3.02 -10.49
CA ASN A 27 -10.89 2.76 -10.71
C ASN A 27 -11.05 1.37 -11.31
N LEU A 28 -11.97 0.60 -10.76
CA LEU A 28 -12.24 -0.78 -11.16
C LEU A 28 -13.56 -0.86 -11.92
N ALA A 29 -13.67 -1.84 -12.81
CA ALA A 29 -14.90 -2.06 -13.56
C ALA A 29 -16.02 -2.65 -12.71
N GLN A 30 -15.68 -3.27 -11.58
CA GLN A 30 -16.65 -3.98 -10.73
C GLN A 30 -16.40 -3.65 -9.26
N LEU A 31 -17.46 -3.77 -8.45
CA LEU A 31 -17.33 -3.71 -6.99
C LEU A 31 -16.50 -4.89 -6.49
N SER A 32 -15.61 -4.60 -5.57
CA SER A 32 -14.69 -5.57 -4.99
C SER A 32 -14.83 -5.56 -3.47
N ARG A 33 -14.42 -6.66 -2.84
CA ARG A 33 -14.52 -6.82 -1.39
C ARG A 33 -13.19 -7.05 -0.72
N THR A 34 -12.18 -7.43 -1.47
CA THR A 34 -10.85 -7.72 -0.94
C THR A 34 -9.82 -6.93 -1.74
N LEU A 35 -8.88 -6.33 -1.03
CA LEU A 35 -7.73 -5.66 -1.64
C LEU A 35 -6.46 -6.32 -1.13
N LYS A 36 -5.66 -6.82 -2.06
CA LYS A 36 -4.34 -7.40 -1.77
C LYS A 36 -3.26 -6.48 -2.25
N ILE A 37 -2.22 -6.31 -1.44
CA ILE A 37 -1.06 -5.49 -1.78
C ILE A 37 0.17 -6.33 -1.55
N ASP A 38 1.02 -6.42 -2.57
CA ASP A 38 2.26 -7.20 -2.52
C ASP A 38 3.41 -6.35 -3.05
N PHE A 39 4.54 -6.41 -2.39
CA PHE A 39 5.77 -5.78 -2.87
C PHE A 39 6.98 -6.43 -2.25
N GLY A 40 8.13 -6.26 -2.90
CA GLY A 40 9.41 -6.59 -2.30
C GLY A 40 9.93 -5.38 -1.53
N CYS A 41 10.47 -5.61 -0.35
CA CYS A 41 10.98 -4.53 0.49
C CYS A 41 12.30 -4.93 1.15
N TYR A 42 13.29 -4.05 1.02
CA TYR A 42 14.47 -4.06 1.87
C TYR A 42 14.24 -3.08 3.01
N ARG A 43 14.25 -3.60 4.23
CA ARG A 43 14.01 -2.81 5.42
C ARG A 43 15.17 -2.98 6.40
N PRO A 44 16.18 -2.08 6.35
CA PRO A 44 17.31 -2.13 7.29
C PRO A 44 16.88 -1.87 8.72
N GLN A 45 17.75 -2.21 9.68
CA GLN A 45 17.49 -1.95 11.09
C GLN A 45 17.27 -0.45 11.34
N GLY A 46 16.36 -0.13 12.25
CA GLY A 46 16.01 1.24 12.56
C GLY A 46 15.06 1.89 11.57
N THR A 47 14.50 1.12 10.65
CA THR A 47 13.53 1.62 9.66
C THR A 47 12.16 0.98 9.89
N GLU A 48 11.14 1.66 9.40
CA GLU A 48 9.75 1.25 9.54
C GLU A 48 9.03 1.49 8.21
N THR A 49 8.16 0.54 7.84
CA THR A 49 7.31 0.66 6.66
C THR A 49 5.87 0.39 7.08
N ARG A 50 4.97 1.32 6.77
CA ARG A 50 3.54 1.20 7.07
C ARG A 50 2.74 1.37 5.80
N VAL A 51 1.70 0.56 5.66
CA VAL A 51 0.82 0.57 4.48
C VAL A 51 -0.57 1.00 4.92
N TYR A 52 -1.12 1.96 4.19
CA TYR A 52 -2.45 2.50 4.40
C TYR A 52 -3.26 2.37 3.12
N ILE A 53 -4.54 2.12 3.25
CA ILE A 53 -5.44 2.05 2.12
C ILE A 53 -6.60 3.02 2.29
N LYS A 54 -7.12 3.49 1.17
CA LYS A 54 -8.36 4.24 1.07
C LYS A 54 -9.21 3.52 0.03
N THR A 55 -10.40 3.12 0.41
CA THR A 55 -11.34 2.45 -0.50
C THR A 55 -12.67 3.18 -0.49
N PHE A 56 -13.30 3.29 -1.66
CA PHE A 56 -14.58 3.99 -1.78
C PHE A 56 -15.30 3.54 -3.05
N GLU A 57 -16.55 3.97 -3.18
CA GLU A 57 -17.33 3.74 -4.38
C GLU A 57 -17.24 4.98 -5.27
N SER A 58 -16.68 4.78 -6.46
CA SER A 58 -16.59 5.82 -7.48
C SER A 58 -18.00 6.18 -7.96
N GLY A 59 -18.25 7.47 -8.13
CA GLY A 59 -19.58 7.97 -8.52
C GLY A 59 -20.50 8.27 -7.34
N SER A 60 -20.08 7.96 -6.11
CA SER A 60 -20.81 8.41 -4.92
C SER A 60 -20.61 9.92 -4.74
N GLU A 61 -21.49 10.55 -3.97
CA GLU A 61 -21.41 12.00 -3.71
C GLU A 61 -20.27 12.35 -2.74
N VAL A 62 -19.57 11.35 -2.21
CA VAL A 62 -18.49 11.56 -1.24
C VAL A 62 -17.21 11.97 -1.98
N ASP A 63 -16.63 13.08 -1.55
CA ASP A 63 -15.34 13.54 -2.06
C ASP A 63 -14.23 12.59 -1.55
N PRO A 64 -13.46 11.97 -2.44
CA PRO A 64 -12.36 11.08 -2.01
C PRO A 64 -11.36 11.73 -1.06
N ASP A 65 -11.16 13.05 -1.16
CA ASP A 65 -10.23 13.76 -0.29
C ASP A 65 -10.72 13.82 1.16
N THR A 66 -12.00 13.59 1.40
CA THR A 66 -12.56 13.56 2.76
C THR A 66 -12.49 12.18 3.41
N ILE A 67 -12.09 11.16 2.66
CA ILE A 67 -12.00 9.79 3.17
C ILE A 67 -10.61 9.58 3.77
N ASN A 68 -10.56 9.07 5.00
CA ASN A 68 -9.30 8.82 5.68
C ASN A 68 -8.66 7.52 5.18
N PHE A 69 -7.33 7.52 5.13
CA PHE A 69 -6.57 6.29 4.95
C PHE A 69 -6.64 5.45 6.22
N VAL A 70 -6.69 4.14 6.05
CA VAL A 70 -6.71 3.17 7.15
C VAL A 70 -5.47 2.31 7.06
N GLU A 71 -4.74 2.21 8.17
CA GLU A 71 -3.56 1.35 8.22
C GLU A 71 -3.97 -0.12 8.20
N ILE A 72 -3.24 -0.92 7.41
CA ILE A 72 -3.40 -2.37 7.38
C ILE A 72 -2.11 -3.04 7.80
N GLN A 73 -2.24 -4.23 8.39
CA GLN A 73 -1.08 -4.99 8.87
C GLN A 73 -0.65 -6.04 7.85
N PRO A 74 0.65 -6.38 7.80
CA PRO A 74 1.10 -7.45 6.92
C PRO A 74 0.54 -8.81 7.39
N LYS A 75 0.34 -9.71 6.44
CA LYS A 75 -0.09 -11.09 6.77
C LYS A 75 0.89 -11.78 7.67
N VAL A 76 2.17 -11.57 7.44
CA VAL A 76 3.27 -12.12 8.24
C VAL A 76 4.23 -10.98 8.57
N ALA A 77 4.52 -10.80 9.84
CA ALA A 77 5.49 -9.80 10.26
C ALA A 77 6.90 -10.21 9.79
N ILE A 78 7.57 -9.32 9.08
CA ILE A 78 8.92 -9.55 8.57
C ILE A 78 9.87 -8.62 9.32
N PRO A 79 10.87 -9.17 10.03
CA PRO A 79 11.79 -8.33 10.79
C PRO A 79 12.72 -7.55 9.87
N ALA A 80 13.24 -6.44 10.38
CA ALA A 80 14.28 -5.71 9.69
C ALA A 80 15.55 -6.57 9.59
N SER A 81 16.35 -6.32 8.56
CA SER A 81 17.56 -7.11 8.30
C SER A 81 18.72 -6.19 7.95
N ASP A 82 19.91 -6.50 8.48
CA ASP A 82 21.15 -5.80 8.11
C ASP A 82 21.71 -6.28 6.76
N VAL A 83 21.19 -7.40 6.27
CA VAL A 83 21.58 -7.93 4.96
C VAL A 83 20.76 -7.23 3.88
N PHE A 84 21.43 -6.75 2.82
CA PHE A 84 20.75 -6.14 1.68
C PHE A 84 20.03 -7.23 0.89
N GLU A 85 18.76 -7.41 1.19
CA GLU A 85 17.89 -8.34 0.48
C GLU A 85 16.45 -7.80 0.47
N PHE A 86 15.74 -8.09 -0.61
CA PHE A 86 14.33 -7.76 -0.72
C PHE A 86 13.51 -8.98 -0.30
N ARG A 87 12.61 -8.78 0.65
CA ARG A 87 11.68 -9.81 1.11
C ARG A 87 10.27 -9.45 0.66
N ASP A 88 9.46 -10.49 0.46
CA ASP A 88 8.09 -10.30 0.01
C ASP A 88 7.19 -9.90 1.18
N TYR A 89 6.56 -8.74 1.04
CA TYR A 89 5.56 -8.23 1.98
C TYR A 89 4.19 -8.37 1.35
N SER A 90 3.25 -8.97 2.07
CA SER A 90 1.88 -9.17 1.61
C SER A 90 0.90 -8.63 2.62
N TYR A 91 -0.09 -7.89 2.12
CA TYR A 91 -1.16 -7.30 2.90
C TYR A 91 -2.49 -7.69 2.29
N GLU A 92 -3.49 -7.92 3.13
CA GLU A 92 -4.83 -8.24 2.64
C GLU A 92 -5.87 -7.58 3.54
N ALA A 93 -6.78 -6.85 2.92
CA ALA A 93 -7.94 -6.27 3.59
C ALA A 93 -9.20 -6.89 3.01
N THR A 94 -10.06 -7.42 3.87
CA THR A 94 -11.28 -8.12 3.48
C THR A 94 -12.51 -7.41 4.05
N GLY A 95 -13.70 -7.84 3.63
CA GLY A 95 -14.95 -7.27 4.13
C GLY A 95 -15.21 -5.85 3.64
N LEU A 96 -14.58 -5.47 2.54
CA LEU A 96 -14.73 -4.14 1.95
C LEU A 96 -15.84 -4.11 0.93
N ASN A 97 -16.17 -2.91 0.45
CA ASN A 97 -17.09 -2.72 -0.67
C ASN A 97 -16.64 -1.48 -1.43
N PHE A 98 -15.95 -1.68 -2.57
CA PHE A 98 -15.33 -0.59 -3.28
C PHE A 98 -15.17 -0.89 -4.76
N ASN A 99 -15.11 0.16 -5.57
CA ASN A 99 -14.65 0.07 -6.95
C ASN A 99 -13.57 1.10 -7.25
N ALA A 100 -13.08 1.79 -6.23
CA ALA A 100 -11.94 2.68 -6.34
C ALA A 100 -11.10 2.57 -5.08
N PHE A 101 -9.78 2.68 -5.24
CA PHE A 101 -8.88 2.62 -4.10
C PHE A 101 -7.61 3.43 -4.35
N GLN A 102 -6.93 3.71 -3.26
CA GLN A 102 -5.61 4.36 -3.27
C GLN A 102 -4.76 3.75 -2.17
N VAL A 103 -3.48 3.59 -2.42
CA VAL A 103 -2.53 3.02 -1.46
C VAL A 103 -1.51 4.09 -1.09
N LYS A 104 -1.21 4.15 0.20
CA LYS A 104 -0.16 5.01 0.74
C LYS A 104 0.83 4.15 1.52
N ILE A 105 2.11 4.31 1.23
CA ILE A 105 3.19 3.64 1.96
C ILE A 105 4.05 4.71 2.61
N VAL A 106 4.20 4.62 3.93
CA VAL A 106 5.04 5.53 4.71
C VAL A 106 6.28 4.76 5.16
N MET A 107 7.44 5.29 4.80
CA MET A 107 8.72 4.72 5.19
C MET A 107 9.44 5.70 6.08
N ARG A 108 9.86 5.23 7.26
CA ARG A 108 10.59 6.04 8.24
C ARG A 108 11.95 5.46 8.49
N SER A 109 12.94 6.32 8.66
CA SER A 109 14.28 5.93 9.04
C SER A 109 14.77 6.83 10.18
N ARG A 110 15.30 6.19 11.24
CA ARG A 110 15.96 6.91 12.32
C ARG A 110 17.39 7.31 11.96
N ASN A 111 17.92 6.68 10.93
CA ASN A 111 19.28 6.92 10.46
C ASN A 111 19.24 7.22 8.97
N GLN A 112 19.71 8.40 8.60
CA GLN A 112 19.71 8.82 7.18
C GLN A 112 20.58 7.94 6.29
N ALA A 113 21.49 7.16 6.85
CA ALA A 113 22.33 6.23 6.10
C ALA A 113 21.59 4.93 5.71
N SER A 114 20.45 4.66 6.34
CA SER A 114 19.69 3.43 6.11
C SER A 114 18.29 3.78 5.64
N VAL A 115 17.99 3.53 4.37
CA VAL A 115 16.72 3.88 3.76
C VAL A 115 16.01 2.61 3.28
N PRO A 116 14.74 2.38 3.65
CA PRO A 116 13.98 1.27 3.08
C PRO A 116 13.81 1.45 1.56
N GLN A 117 13.75 0.35 0.85
CA GLN A 117 13.52 0.35 -0.60
C GLN A 117 12.41 -0.62 -0.95
N ILE A 118 11.59 -0.23 -1.90
CA ILE A 118 10.44 -1.03 -2.36
C ILE A 118 10.59 -1.32 -3.86
N ILE A 119 10.35 -2.58 -4.23
CA ILE A 119 10.32 -3.03 -5.63
C ILE A 119 9.06 -3.85 -5.88
N ASP A 120 8.70 -3.98 -7.14
CA ASP A 120 7.64 -4.91 -7.62
C ASP A 120 6.29 -4.69 -6.92
N PHE A 121 5.90 -3.43 -6.77
CA PHE A 121 4.61 -3.11 -6.16
C PHE A 121 3.45 -3.59 -7.03
N ARG A 122 2.52 -4.34 -6.40
CA ARG A 122 1.29 -4.80 -7.05
C ARG A 122 0.10 -4.66 -6.11
N SER A 123 -1.04 -4.31 -6.68
CA SER A 123 -2.30 -4.31 -5.96
C SER A 123 -3.33 -5.11 -6.75
N THR A 124 -4.09 -5.94 -6.08
CA THR A 124 -5.10 -6.81 -6.69
C THR A 124 -6.41 -6.67 -5.93
N ALA A 125 -7.47 -6.37 -6.64
CA ALA A 125 -8.81 -6.29 -6.06
C ALA A 125 -9.61 -7.53 -6.47
N LEU A 126 -10.28 -8.13 -5.50
CA LEU A 126 -11.09 -9.32 -5.70
C LEU A 126 -12.55 -9.03 -5.36
N ALA A 127 -13.46 -9.55 -6.17
CA ALA A 127 -14.90 -9.38 -5.96
C ALA A 127 -15.46 -10.25 -4.84
N THR A 128 -14.65 -11.14 -4.28
CA THR A 128 -15.07 -12.02 -3.19
C THR A 128 -14.32 -11.75 -1.91
#